data_afb94169d4c9ece09274074d6e0fa116
#
_entry.id   afb94169d4c9ece09274074d6e0fa116
#
_cell.length_a   1.000
_cell.length_b   1.000
_cell.length_c   1.000
_cell.angle_alpha   90.00
_cell.angle_beta   90.00
_cell.angle_gamma   90.00
#
_symmetry.space_group_name_H-M   'P 1'
#
loop_
_entity.id
_entity.type
_entity.pdbx_description
1 polymer ?
#
loop_
_entity_poly.entity_id
_entity_poly.type
_entity_poly.pdbx_seq_one_letter_code
_entity_poly.pdbx_strand_id
1 'polypeptide(L)'
;MKSNLIASAFAATLFTSTSAYAGADASCHFHGSKPAAEATVVQCATQYKDKLVEGGKLEKSWQAVSKVDKVEQVDGKRSKEWKLSFKNPGAADKTKDTLYLFYTLPGNFIAANHTGQ
;
A
#
# COMPACT_ATOMS: atom_id res chain seq x y z
N MET A 1 -46.35 12.08 21.32
CA MET A 1 -45.88 11.90 21.29
C MET A 1 -45.09 11.49 21.20
N LYS A 2 -44.66 11.39 21.04
CA LYS A 2 -43.98 11.08 20.97
C LYS A 2 -43.01 10.73 20.68
N SER A 3 -42.69 10.64 20.60
CA SER A 3 -41.85 10.31 20.32
C SER A 3 -40.96 10.09 20.09
N ASN A 4 -40.56 10.12 20.18
CA ASN A 4 -39.69 9.99 20.00
C ASN A 4 -38.80 9.46 19.87
N LEU A 5 -38.32 9.26 19.85
CA LEU A 5 -37.55 8.83 19.75
C LEU A 5 -36.71 8.47 19.37
N ILE A 6 -36.31 8.34 19.35
CA ILE A 6 -35.65 8.06 19.04
C ILE A 6 -34.75 7.80 18.66
N ALA A 7 -34.42 7.55 18.44
CA ALA A 7 -33.66 7.25 18.01
C ALA A 7 -32.62 7.25 17.88
N SER A 8 -32.21 7.36 17.87
CA SER A 8 -31.22 7.46 17.86
C SER A 8 -30.31 6.82 17.79
N ALA A 9 -30.01 6.50 17.86
CA ALA A 9 -29.16 5.94 17.95
C ALA A 9 -28.31 5.53 17.38
N PHE A 10 -28.00 5.35 17.36
CA PHE A 10 -27.20 4.87 17.02
C PHE A 10 -26.34 4.95 16.34
N ALA A 11 -26.27 4.85 16.18
CA ALA A 11 -25.55 5.14 15.34
C ALA A 11 -24.26 5.02 15.59
N ALA A 12 -23.97 5.46 16.27
CA ALA A 12 -22.74 5.43 16.59
C ALA A 12 -21.93 4.46 16.19
N THR A 13 -22.19 3.59 16.42
CA THR A 13 -21.50 2.60 16.17
C THR A 13 -20.61 2.54 15.22
N LEU A 14 -20.85 2.73 14.42
CA LEU A 14 -20.10 2.46 13.50
C LEU A 14 -18.86 2.79 13.49
N PHE A 15 -18.51 3.65 13.82
CA PHE A 15 -17.32 3.99 13.61
C PHE A 15 -16.33 3.32 14.10
N THR A 16 -16.53 2.70 14.85
CA THR A 16 -15.54 2.04 15.41
C THR A 16 -14.80 1.21 14.55
N SER A 17 -15.34 0.66 13.63
CA SER A 17 -14.61 -0.27 12.87
C SER A 17 -13.49 0.33 12.18
N THR A 18 -13.48 1.55 12.00
CA THR A 18 -12.43 2.05 11.30
C THR A 18 -11.20 2.02 12.01
N SER A 19 -11.23 2.06 13.24
CA SER A 19 -9.99 2.12 13.88
C SER A 19 -9.14 0.93 13.66
N ALA A 20 -9.69 -0.14 13.42
CA ALA A 20 -8.92 -1.33 13.26
C ALA A 20 -7.98 -1.22 12.13
N TYR A 21 -8.29 -0.51 11.17
CA TYR A 21 -7.56 -0.39 10.10
C TYR A 21 -6.39 0.39 10.26
N ALA A 22 -6.49 1.46 10.87
CA ALA A 22 -5.43 2.31 11.00
C ALA A 22 -4.24 1.66 11.59
N GLY A 23 -4.46 0.84 12.51
CA GLY A 23 -3.36 0.23 13.16
C GLY A 23 -2.53 -0.65 12.28
N ALA A 24 -3.18 -1.36 11.48
CA ALA A 24 -2.50 -2.32 10.67
C ALA A 24 -1.62 -1.67 9.69
N ASP A 25 -1.96 -0.49 9.31
CA ASP A 25 -1.23 0.07 8.29
C ASP A 25 -0.07 0.77 8.71
N ALA A 26 -0.10 1.25 9.84
CA ALA A 26 0.86 2.14 10.30
C ALA A 26 2.24 1.74 10.01
N SER A 27 2.49 0.51 10.03
CA SER A 27 3.84 0.24 9.82
C SER A 27 3.98 -1.03 9.15
N CYS A 28 4.14 -1.15 8.01
CA CYS A 28 4.50 -2.37 7.36
C CYS A 28 5.92 -2.73 7.81
N HIS A 29 6.02 -3.18 9.03
CA HIS A 29 7.29 -3.52 9.64
C HIS A 29 7.11 -4.87 10.35
N PHE A 30 7.86 -5.86 9.93
CA PHE A 30 7.68 -7.22 10.40
C PHE A 30 8.97 -7.79 10.96
N HIS A 31 8.83 -8.58 12.01
CA HIS A 31 9.98 -9.22 12.64
C HIS A 31 10.00 -10.70 12.24
N GLY A 32 11.14 -11.29 12.27
CA GLY A 32 11.28 -12.69 11.97
C GLY A 32 11.51 -12.95 10.50
N SER A 33 11.57 -14.18 10.13
CA SER A 33 11.91 -14.58 8.77
C SER A 33 10.77 -15.20 7.98
N LYS A 34 9.60 -15.31 8.60
CA LYS A 34 8.48 -15.93 7.92
C LYS A 34 7.99 -15.05 6.76
N PRO A 35 7.83 -15.63 5.58
CA PRO A 35 7.33 -14.84 4.45
C PRO A 35 5.95 -14.28 4.69
N ALA A 36 5.73 -13.04 4.27
CA ALA A 36 4.43 -12.42 4.36
C ALA A 36 3.49 -12.98 3.28
N ALA A 37 2.21 -12.85 3.51
CA ALA A 37 1.25 -13.17 2.47
C ALA A 37 1.36 -12.12 1.37
N GLU A 38 1.12 -12.52 0.15
CA GLU A 38 1.17 -11.60 -0.98
C GLU A 38 0.25 -10.40 -0.75
N ALA A 39 -0.97 -10.64 -0.26
CA ALA A 39 -1.92 -9.56 -0.04
C ALA A 39 -1.38 -8.52 0.94
N THR A 40 -0.64 -8.96 1.93
CA THR A 40 -0.05 -8.03 2.90
C THR A 40 0.98 -7.14 2.22
N VAL A 41 1.82 -7.72 1.39
CA VAL A 41 2.86 -6.95 0.71
C VAL A 41 2.24 -5.98 -0.27
N VAL A 42 1.18 -6.39 -0.97
CA VAL A 42 0.46 -5.52 -1.89
C VAL A 42 -0.11 -4.32 -1.14
N GLN A 43 -0.68 -4.56 0.02
CA GLN A 43 -1.24 -3.49 0.82
C GLN A 43 -0.15 -2.51 1.26
N CYS A 44 0.97 -3.02 1.71
CA CYS A 44 2.09 -2.19 2.12
C CYS A 44 2.61 -1.35 0.94
N ALA A 45 2.71 -1.96 -0.22
CA ALA A 45 3.20 -1.26 -1.40
C ALA A 45 2.25 -0.16 -1.83
N THR A 46 0.95 -0.42 -1.76
CA THR A 46 -0.05 0.57 -2.11
C THR A 46 0.02 1.78 -1.17
N GLN A 47 0.16 1.52 0.11
CA GLN A 47 0.28 2.59 1.09
C GLN A 47 1.54 3.40 0.88
N TYR A 48 2.63 2.74 0.55
CA TYR A 48 3.89 3.44 0.34
C TYR A 48 3.78 4.33 -0.91
N LYS A 49 3.15 3.83 -1.97
CA LYS A 49 2.92 4.61 -3.18
C LYS A 49 2.11 5.87 -2.82
N ASP A 50 1.05 5.71 -2.03
CA ASP A 50 0.21 6.83 -1.64
C ASP A 50 1.00 7.86 -0.82
N LYS A 51 1.89 7.40 0.02
CA LYS A 51 2.71 8.32 0.80
C LYS A 51 3.68 9.08 -0.09
N LEU A 52 4.19 8.45 -1.14
CA LEU A 52 5.06 9.14 -2.07
C LEU A 52 4.31 10.25 -2.80
N VAL A 53 3.05 10.02 -3.12
CA VAL A 53 2.23 11.04 -3.75
C VAL A 53 2.00 12.20 -2.77
N GLU A 54 1.64 11.89 -1.56
CA GLU A 54 1.40 12.89 -0.53
C GLU A 54 2.62 13.75 -0.27
N GLY A 55 3.77 13.14 -0.31
CA GLY A 55 5.03 13.85 -0.07
C GLY A 55 5.60 14.56 -1.28
N GLY A 56 4.89 14.53 -2.39
CA GLY A 56 5.35 15.20 -3.61
C GLY A 56 6.45 14.48 -4.35
N LYS A 57 6.71 13.23 -4.00
CA LYS A 57 7.74 12.45 -4.67
C LYS A 57 7.24 11.76 -5.94
N LEU A 58 5.95 11.64 -6.07
CA LEU A 58 5.30 11.14 -7.28
C LEU A 58 4.29 12.17 -7.75
N GLU A 59 4.05 12.25 -9.05
CA GLU A 59 3.03 13.15 -9.60
C GLU A 59 1.66 12.81 -9.06
N LYS A 60 0.77 13.76 -9.02
CA LYS A 60 -0.56 13.55 -8.53
C LYS A 60 -1.33 12.50 -9.31
N SER A 61 -1.02 12.32 -10.58
CA SER A 61 -1.69 11.31 -11.39
C SER A 61 -1.58 9.91 -10.78
N TRP A 62 -0.58 9.69 -9.96
CA TRP A 62 -0.40 8.40 -9.30
C TRP A 62 -1.49 8.09 -8.27
N GLN A 63 -2.27 9.10 -7.86
CA GLN A 63 -3.37 8.87 -6.94
C GLN A 63 -4.43 7.96 -7.57
N ALA A 64 -4.56 8.01 -8.88
CA ALA A 64 -5.56 7.20 -9.56
C ALA A 64 -5.12 5.75 -9.76
N VAL A 65 -3.87 5.45 -9.47
CA VAL A 65 -3.35 4.10 -9.65
C VAL A 65 -3.63 3.33 -8.38
N SER A 66 -4.66 2.52 -8.38
CA SER A 66 -5.11 1.81 -7.19
C SER A 66 -4.76 0.34 -7.17
N LYS A 67 -4.32 -0.21 -8.29
CA LYS A 67 -4.03 -1.63 -8.34
C LYS A 67 -2.61 -1.91 -8.75
N VAL A 68 -2.02 -2.90 -8.12
CA VAL A 68 -0.71 -3.36 -8.50
C VAL A 68 -0.82 -4.03 -9.87
N ASP A 69 0.18 -3.83 -10.69
CA ASP A 69 0.21 -4.42 -12.02
C ASP A 69 0.80 -5.84 -11.95
N LYS A 70 1.84 -6.03 -11.19
CA LYS A 70 2.50 -7.31 -11.11
C LYS A 70 3.13 -7.52 -9.76
N VAL A 71 3.07 -8.74 -9.26
CA VAL A 71 3.72 -9.14 -8.02
C VAL A 71 4.51 -10.39 -8.29
N GLU A 72 5.77 -10.40 -7.93
CA GLU A 72 6.60 -11.58 -8.14
C GLU A 72 7.66 -11.69 -7.07
N GLN A 73 8.22 -12.87 -6.92
CA GLN A 73 9.37 -13.06 -6.06
C GLN A 73 10.59 -13.16 -6.95
N VAL A 74 11.62 -12.44 -6.59
CA VAL A 74 12.85 -12.40 -7.39
C VAL A 74 14.04 -12.66 -6.48
N ASP A 75 15.17 -12.97 -7.07
CA ASP A 75 16.37 -13.17 -6.29
C ASP A 75 16.98 -11.79 -5.99
N GLY A 76 17.15 -11.49 -4.74
CA GLY A 76 17.77 -10.26 -4.33
C GLY A 76 19.24 -10.49 -4.01
N LYS A 77 19.88 -9.47 -3.48
CA LYS A 77 21.29 -9.56 -3.16
C LYS A 77 21.59 -10.54 -2.04
N ARG A 78 20.68 -10.66 -1.10
CA ARG A 78 20.89 -11.54 0.04
C ARG A 78 19.97 -12.74 0.04
N SER A 79 18.76 -12.54 -0.40
CA SER A 79 17.75 -13.60 -0.37
C SER A 79 16.65 -13.20 -1.32
N LYS A 80 15.64 -14.01 -1.44
CA LYS A 80 14.52 -13.69 -2.29
C LYS A 80 13.78 -12.47 -1.77
N GLU A 81 13.22 -11.71 -2.68
CA GLU A 81 12.51 -10.48 -2.37
C GLU A 81 11.20 -10.43 -3.14
N TRP A 82 10.26 -9.68 -2.64
CA TRP A 82 9.05 -9.36 -3.40
C TRP A 82 9.36 -8.17 -4.29
N LYS A 83 8.93 -8.26 -5.54
CA LYS A 83 9.03 -7.14 -6.46
C LYS A 83 7.64 -6.85 -6.97
N LEU A 84 7.14 -5.65 -6.72
CA LEU A 84 5.81 -5.24 -7.13
C LEU A 84 5.94 -4.08 -8.10
N SER A 85 5.05 -4.01 -9.06
CA SER A 85 5.04 -2.87 -9.98
C SER A 85 3.66 -2.26 -10.08
N PHE A 86 3.63 -0.95 -10.23
CA PHE A 86 2.41 -0.20 -10.51
C PHE A 86 2.66 0.55 -11.81
N LYS A 87 1.65 0.63 -12.65
CA LYS A 87 1.75 1.36 -13.91
C LYS A 87 0.81 2.54 -13.91
N ASN A 88 1.33 3.67 -14.36
CA ASN A 88 0.55 4.90 -14.45
C ASN A 88 0.52 5.40 -15.89
N PRO A 89 -0.49 5.03 -16.66
CA PRO A 89 -0.58 5.49 -18.04
C PRO A 89 -0.76 7.00 -18.15
N GLY A 90 -1.19 7.64 -17.05
CA GLY A 90 -1.36 9.08 -17.02
C GLY A 90 -0.12 9.86 -16.64
N ALA A 91 1.01 9.20 -16.47
CA ALA A 91 2.23 9.90 -16.07
C ALA A 91 2.68 10.85 -17.17
N ALA A 92 3.02 12.06 -16.77
CA ALA A 92 3.50 13.05 -17.73
C ALA A 92 4.87 12.65 -18.27
N ASP A 93 5.72 12.13 -17.40
CA ASP A 93 7.03 11.66 -17.78
C ASP A 93 6.92 10.15 -18.07
N LYS A 94 6.95 9.78 -19.33
CA LYS A 94 6.76 8.37 -19.70
C LYS A 94 7.93 7.48 -19.33
N THR A 95 9.05 8.05 -18.99
CA THR A 95 10.18 7.25 -18.51
C THR A 95 9.97 6.86 -17.05
N LYS A 96 8.97 7.45 -16.40
CA LYS A 96 8.65 7.18 -15.00
C LYS A 96 7.21 6.71 -14.85
N ASP A 97 6.70 6.01 -15.84
CA ASP A 97 5.31 5.55 -15.79
C ASP A 97 5.15 4.21 -15.05
N THR A 98 6.25 3.59 -14.66
CA THR A 98 6.20 2.37 -13.86
C THR A 98 6.97 2.59 -12.56
N LEU A 99 6.36 2.19 -11.46
CA LEU A 99 7.00 2.28 -10.16
C LEU A 99 7.22 0.85 -9.67
N TYR A 100 8.44 0.56 -9.26
CA TYR A 100 8.78 -0.76 -8.71
C TYR A 100 9.07 -0.60 -7.23
N LEU A 101 8.55 -1.53 -6.44
CA LEU A 101 8.82 -1.56 -5.01
C LEU A 101 9.35 -2.92 -4.63
N PHE A 102 10.34 -2.94 -3.77
CA PHE A 102 10.97 -4.18 -3.34
C PHE A 102 10.84 -4.33 -1.84
N TYR A 103 10.51 -5.53 -1.42
CA TYR A 103 10.35 -5.86 0.00
C TYR A 103 11.04 -7.17 0.31
N THR A 104 11.52 -7.33 1.52
CA THR A 104 12.03 -8.63 1.95
C THR A 104 10.87 -9.62 1.96
N LEU A 105 11.13 -10.91 2.01
CA LEU A 105 10.04 -11.87 2.07
C LEU A 105 9.12 -11.66 3.28
N PRO A 106 9.63 -11.32 4.46
CA PRO A 106 8.73 -11.02 5.57
C PRO A 106 7.88 -9.75 5.36
N GLY A 107 8.22 -8.92 4.38
CA GLY A 107 7.40 -7.78 4.05
C GLY A 107 7.97 -6.41 4.40
N ASN A 108 9.28 -6.34 4.68
CA ASN A 108 9.90 -5.07 5.03
C ASN A 108 10.43 -4.35 3.80
N PHE A 109 10.21 -3.07 3.74
CA PHE A 109 10.60 -2.25 2.59
C PHE A 109 12.10 -2.26 2.33
N ILE A 110 12.48 -2.38 1.08
CA ILE A 110 13.87 -2.30 0.66
C ILE A 110 14.11 -1.08 -0.22
N ALA A 111 13.35 -0.92 -1.27
CA ALA A 111 13.60 0.16 -2.23
C ALA A 111 12.39 0.44 -3.12
N ALA A 112 12.38 1.63 -3.68
CA ALA A 112 11.38 2.00 -4.68
C ALA A 112 12.10 2.76 -5.77
N ASN A 113 11.84 2.42 -7.02
CA ASN A 113 12.47 3.10 -8.14
C ASN A 113 11.66 2.91 -9.41
N HIS A 114 12.10 3.53 -10.49
CA HIS A 114 11.42 3.41 -11.79
C HIS A 114 12.15 2.49 -12.76
N THR A 115 13.24 1.88 -12.33
CA THR A 115 14.05 1.05 -13.22
C THR A 115 13.82 -0.45 -13.03
N GLY A 116 13.28 -0.85 -11.90
CA GLY A 116 13.07 -2.25 -11.62
C GLY A 116 14.32 -2.96 -11.11
N GLN A 117 15.28 -2.19 -10.69
CA GLN A 117 16.52 -2.73 -10.16
C GLN A 117 16.72 -2.32 -8.72
#